data_9bf2c84295e3d26ed9a297636d99a077
#
_entry.id   9bf2c84295e3d26ed9a297636d99a077
#
_cell.length_a   1.000
_cell.length_b   1.000
_cell.length_c   1.000
_cell.angle_alpha   90.00
_cell.angle_beta   90.00
_cell.angle_gamma   90.00
#
_symmetry.space_group_name_H-M   'P 1'
#
loop_
_entity.id
_entity.type
_entity.pdbx_description
1 polymer ?
#
loop_
_entity_poly.entity_id
_entity_poly.type
_entity_poly.pdbx_seq_one_letter_code
_entity_poly.pdbx_strand_id
1 'polypeptide(L)'
;GAVLLAKLSVGTLAWGDIWHGGKTRNPWNPEQGSSGSSAGSASAVAARLCPFAIGTETLGSIVSPTRVCGTSGLRPTFGRVSRAGCMTLSWTMDK
;
A
#
# COMPACT_ATOMS: atom_id res chain seq x y z
N GLY A 1 -20.08 5.71 -1.27
CA GLY A 1 -20.71 4.55 -1.89
C GLY A 1 -19.77 3.36 -2.12
N ALA A 2 -18.47 3.40 -1.69
CA ALA A 2 -17.59 2.24 -1.80
C ALA A 2 -17.91 1.19 -0.73
N VAL A 3 -17.79 -0.09 -1.10
CA VAL A 3 -17.98 -1.21 -0.19
C VAL A 3 -16.60 -1.68 0.30
N LEU A 4 -16.43 -1.77 1.61
CA LEU A 4 -15.22 -2.33 2.21
C LEU A 4 -15.17 -3.85 1.98
N LEU A 5 -14.22 -4.31 1.18
CA LEU A 5 -14.06 -5.72 0.85
C LEU A 5 -13.14 -6.46 1.83
N ALA A 6 -12.02 -5.86 2.20
CA ALA A 6 -11.00 -6.51 3.00
C ALA A 6 -10.05 -5.50 3.67
N LYS A 7 -9.34 -5.96 4.69
CA LYS A 7 -8.08 -5.38 5.14
C LYS A 7 -6.94 -6.10 4.45
N LEU A 8 -5.98 -5.35 3.94
CA LEU A 8 -4.86 -5.86 3.17
C LEU A 8 -3.56 -5.77 3.98
N SER A 9 -2.56 -6.56 3.58
CA SER A 9 -1.28 -6.59 4.27
C SER A 9 -0.52 -5.26 4.14
N VAL A 10 0.18 -4.92 5.20
CA VAL A 10 1.06 -3.74 5.28
C VAL A 10 2.42 -4.20 5.80
N GLY A 11 3.49 -3.69 5.24
CA GLY A 11 4.84 -3.99 5.71
C GLY A 11 5.02 -3.58 7.17
N THR A 12 5.63 -4.46 7.96
CA THR A 12 5.84 -4.26 9.40
C THR A 12 6.63 -2.97 9.64
N LEU A 13 6.20 -2.19 10.63
CA LEU A 13 6.79 -0.89 10.96
C LEU A 13 6.85 0.07 9.76
N ALA A 14 5.83 0.05 8.91
CA ALA A 14 5.72 0.87 7.70
C ALA A 14 6.89 0.68 6.72
N TRP A 15 7.45 -0.54 6.63
CA TRP A 15 8.59 -0.84 5.78
C TRP A 15 8.43 -2.15 5.02
N GLY A 16 8.73 -2.13 3.70
CA GLY A 16 8.77 -3.34 2.87
C GLY A 16 7.46 -4.11 2.79
N ASP A 17 7.58 -5.39 2.51
CA ASP A 17 6.44 -6.28 2.22
C ASP A 17 6.33 -7.49 3.18
N ILE A 18 7.13 -7.50 4.23
CA ILE A 18 7.08 -8.53 5.28
C ILE A 18 6.09 -8.10 6.35
N TRP A 19 5.20 -9.01 6.75
CA TRP A 19 4.21 -8.80 7.79
C TRP A 19 4.04 -10.11 8.60
N HIS A 20 3.23 -10.12 9.65
CA HIS A 20 3.08 -11.31 10.52
C HIS A 20 2.57 -12.57 9.78
N GLY A 21 1.89 -12.42 8.66
CA GLY A 21 1.43 -13.54 7.81
C GLY A 21 2.41 -13.95 6.73
N GLY A 22 3.65 -13.41 6.74
CA GLY A 22 4.68 -13.74 5.78
C GLY A 22 5.07 -12.60 4.86
N LYS A 23 5.25 -12.88 3.58
CA LYS A 23 5.66 -11.92 2.56
C LYS A 23 4.55 -11.68 1.54
N THR A 24 4.18 -10.42 1.32
CA THR A 24 3.28 -10.06 0.23
C THR A 24 4.02 -10.17 -1.10
N ARG A 25 3.48 -10.95 -2.01
CA ARG A 25 4.12 -11.28 -3.28
C ARG A 25 3.70 -10.33 -4.40
N ASN A 26 4.59 -10.16 -5.37
CA ASN A 26 4.26 -9.53 -6.64
C ASN A 26 3.47 -10.51 -7.50
N PRO A 27 2.23 -10.20 -7.93
CA PRO A 27 1.42 -11.13 -8.71
C PRO A 27 2.02 -11.50 -10.08
N TRP A 28 2.88 -10.64 -10.64
CA TRP A 28 3.55 -10.90 -11.90
C TRP A 28 4.75 -11.84 -11.76
N ASN A 29 5.37 -11.86 -10.59
CA ASN A 29 6.48 -12.73 -10.27
C ASN A 29 6.42 -13.09 -8.77
N PRO A 30 5.81 -14.22 -8.40
CA PRO A 30 5.62 -14.62 -7.01
C PRO A 30 6.91 -14.87 -6.22
N GLU A 31 8.05 -15.00 -6.86
CA GLU A 31 9.35 -15.08 -6.18
C GLU A 31 9.78 -13.72 -5.60
N GLN A 32 9.30 -12.64 -6.19
CA GLN A 32 9.54 -11.29 -5.71
C GLN A 32 8.47 -10.85 -4.71
N GLY A 33 8.85 -9.96 -3.82
CA GLY A 33 7.90 -9.23 -2.99
C GLY A 33 7.23 -8.08 -3.75
N SER A 34 6.13 -7.60 -3.20
CA SER A 34 5.40 -6.46 -3.75
C SER A 34 6.07 -5.11 -3.50
N SER A 35 7.13 -5.07 -2.66
CA SER A 35 7.56 -3.83 -2.01
C SER A 35 6.45 -3.29 -1.08
N GLY A 36 6.66 -2.13 -0.48
CA GLY A 36 5.69 -1.60 0.49
C GLY A 36 5.98 -0.15 0.90
N SER A 37 5.33 0.23 1.98
CA SER A 37 4.60 -0.59 2.97
C SER A 37 3.13 -0.86 2.62
N SER A 38 2.49 -0.17 1.66
CA SER A 38 1.14 -0.51 1.18
C SER A 38 1.17 -1.75 0.27
N ALA A 39 1.80 -2.81 0.76
CA ALA A 39 2.15 -4.02 0.03
C ALA A 39 0.92 -4.75 -0.54
N GLY A 40 -0.03 -5.07 0.33
CA GLY A 40 -1.26 -5.76 -0.06
C GLY A 40 -2.15 -4.95 -0.98
N SER A 41 -2.17 -3.62 -0.81
CA SER A 41 -2.95 -2.74 -1.66
C SER A 41 -2.49 -2.82 -3.13
N ALA A 42 -1.19 -2.71 -3.37
CA ALA A 42 -0.65 -2.81 -4.72
C ALA A 42 -0.80 -4.23 -5.29
N SER A 43 -0.49 -5.25 -4.48
CA SER A 43 -0.60 -6.65 -4.89
C SER A 43 -2.03 -7.05 -5.25
N ALA A 44 -3.02 -6.67 -4.44
CA ALA A 44 -4.44 -7.00 -4.69
C ALA A 44 -4.97 -6.36 -5.97
N VAL A 45 -4.62 -5.08 -6.22
CA VAL A 45 -5.02 -4.39 -7.45
C VAL A 45 -4.32 -5.01 -8.67
N ALA A 46 -3.02 -5.31 -8.58
CA ALA A 46 -2.29 -5.98 -9.65
C ALA A 46 -2.87 -7.36 -9.98
N ALA A 47 -3.30 -8.10 -8.96
CA ALA A 47 -3.97 -9.39 -9.10
C ALA A 47 -5.44 -9.28 -9.56
N ARG A 48 -5.96 -8.06 -9.78
CA ARG A 48 -7.35 -7.79 -10.18
C ARG A 48 -8.40 -8.28 -9.16
N LEU A 49 -8.05 -8.36 -7.89
CA LEU A 49 -8.97 -8.75 -6.82
C LEU A 49 -9.92 -7.61 -6.43
N CYS A 50 -9.53 -6.37 -6.69
CA CYS A 50 -10.33 -5.18 -6.48
C CYS A 50 -9.94 -4.08 -7.48
N PRO A 51 -10.85 -3.16 -7.83
CA PRO A 51 -10.58 -2.11 -8.81
C PRO A 51 -9.65 -1.01 -8.28
N PHE A 52 -9.64 -0.79 -6.97
CA PHE A 52 -8.74 0.16 -6.30
C PHE A 52 -8.53 -0.26 -4.84
N ALA A 53 -7.49 0.24 -4.24
CA ALA A 53 -7.20 0.07 -2.82
C ALA A 53 -6.59 1.35 -2.23
N ILE A 54 -6.78 1.54 -0.93
CA ILE A 54 -6.18 2.66 -0.20
C ILE A 54 -4.79 2.24 0.27
N GLY A 55 -3.84 3.13 0.11
CA GLY A 55 -2.50 3.03 0.66
C GLY A 55 -2.16 4.26 1.50
N THR A 56 -1.07 4.19 2.22
CA THR A 56 -0.50 5.30 2.97
C THR A 56 0.96 5.48 2.60
N GLU A 57 1.45 6.71 2.66
CA GLU A 57 2.84 6.99 2.34
C GLU A 57 3.44 8.09 3.20
N THR A 58 4.59 7.78 3.76
CA THR A 58 5.52 8.78 4.30
C THR A 58 6.62 9.06 3.28
N LEU A 59 7.37 8.02 2.88
CA LEU A 59 8.54 8.09 2.00
C LEU A 59 8.52 6.94 0.96
N GLY A 60 7.50 6.87 0.10
CA GLY A 60 7.47 5.89 -0.98
C GLY A 60 6.49 4.72 -0.80
N SER A 61 5.75 4.64 0.31
CA SER A 61 4.92 3.48 0.63
C SER A 61 3.67 3.29 -0.25
N ILE A 62 3.33 4.24 -1.11
CA ILE A 62 2.37 4.08 -2.22
C ILE A 62 3.13 3.87 -3.53
N VAL A 63 4.07 4.78 -3.84
CA VAL A 63 4.71 4.79 -5.16
C VAL A 63 5.66 3.61 -5.37
N SER A 64 6.30 3.11 -4.33
CA SER A 64 7.21 1.97 -4.44
C SER A 64 6.48 0.66 -4.78
N PRO A 65 5.46 0.23 -4.01
CA PRO A 65 4.74 -1.00 -4.34
C PRO A 65 3.94 -0.90 -5.64
N THR A 66 3.37 0.27 -5.98
CA THR A 66 2.68 0.44 -7.26
C THR A 66 3.65 0.31 -8.45
N ARG A 67 4.86 0.86 -8.34
CA ARG A 67 5.91 0.68 -9.35
C ARG A 67 6.29 -0.79 -9.51
N VAL A 68 6.49 -1.50 -8.41
CA VAL A 68 6.94 -2.91 -8.44
C VAL A 68 5.85 -3.83 -8.96
N CYS A 69 4.60 -3.59 -8.57
CA CYS A 69 3.45 -4.41 -9.01
C CYS A 69 2.84 -3.95 -10.34
N GLY A 70 3.36 -2.89 -10.98
CA GLY A 70 2.87 -2.41 -12.28
C GLY A 70 1.45 -1.86 -12.23
N THR A 71 1.07 -1.19 -11.14
CA THR A 71 -0.22 -0.53 -10.99
C THR A 71 -0.09 0.99 -11.04
N SER A 72 -1.19 1.68 -11.34
CA SER A 72 -1.25 3.13 -11.18
C SER A 72 -1.38 3.48 -9.70
N GLY A 73 -0.57 4.42 -9.21
CA GLY A 73 -0.63 4.91 -7.84
C GLY A 73 -0.71 6.42 -7.81
N LEU A 74 -1.52 6.95 -6.91
CA LEU A 74 -1.62 8.37 -6.65
C LEU A 74 -1.15 8.67 -5.23
N ARG A 75 -0.07 9.42 -5.12
CA ARG A 75 0.35 10.04 -3.87
C ARG A 75 -0.09 11.49 -3.89
N PRO A 76 -1.14 11.87 -3.14
CA PRO A 76 -1.64 13.23 -3.12
C PRO A 76 -0.68 14.19 -2.43
N THR A 77 -0.88 15.48 -2.65
CA THR A 77 -0.22 16.53 -1.86
C THR A 77 -0.60 16.37 -0.38
N PHE A 78 0.37 16.59 0.50
CA PHE A 78 0.16 16.56 1.95
C PHE A 78 -1.06 17.42 2.34
N GLY A 79 -1.92 16.86 3.19
CA GLY A 79 -3.14 17.52 3.66
C GLY A 79 -4.33 17.48 2.69
N ARG A 80 -4.17 16.94 1.48
CA ARG A 80 -5.28 16.84 0.51
C ARG A 80 -6.31 15.78 0.90
N VAL A 81 -5.86 14.70 1.51
CA VAL A 81 -6.70 13.62 2.02
C VAL A 81 -6.66 13.63 3.55
N SER A 82 -7.82 13.48 4.18
CA SER A 82 -7.91 13.44 5.64
C SER A 82 -7.14 12.23 6.20
N ARG A 83 -6.40 12.47 7.28
CA ARG A 83 -5.70 11.43 8.04
C ARG A 83 -6.32 11.23 9.43
N ALA A 84 -7.50 11.77 9.65
CA ALA A 84 -8.20 11.63 10.93
C ALA A 84 -8.43 10.14 11.23
N GLY A 85 -8.06 9.72 12.44
CA GLY A 85 -8.16 8.33 12.89
C GLY A 85 -7.02 7.42 12.42
N CYS A 86 -6.06 7.91 11.63
CA CYS A 86 -4.89 7.13 11.23
C CYS A 86 -3.77 7.25 12.26
N MET A 87 -3.09 6.13 12.50
CA MET A 87 -1.86 6.13 13.30
C MET A 87 -0.75 6.86 12.54
N THR A 88 -0.13 7.83 13.17
CA THR A 88 0.90 8.67 12.58
C THR A 88 2.27 7.98 12.59
N LEU A 89 2.97 8.02 11.47
CA LEU A 89 4.40 7.77 11.38
C LEU A 89 5.17 9.09 11.36
N SER A 90 4.74 10.03 10.53
CA SER A 90 5.31 11.38 10.44
C SER A 90 4.19 12.43 10.36
N TRP A 91 4.15 13.33 11.34
CA TRP A 91 3.14 14.39 11.39
C TRP A 91 3.11 15.29 10.17
N THR A 92 4.24 15.49 9.53
CA THR A 92 4.43 16.45 8.44
C THR A 92 4.51 15.80 7.06
N MET A 93 4.60 14.47 6.96
CA MET A 93 4.89 13.80 5.70
C MET A 93 3.84 12.74 5.29
N ASP A 94 3.08 12.19 6.23
CA ASP A 94 2.11 11.13 5.92
C ASP A 94 0.99 11.58 4.99
N LYS A 95 0.70 10.78 3.98
CA LYS A 95 -0.40 10.95 3.02
C LYS A 95 -1.25 9.71 2.99
#